data_c954bbd82955c5b564951d03e61c4548
#
_entry.id   c954bbd82955c5b564951d03e61c4548
#
_cell.length_a   1.000
_cell.length_b   1.000
_cell.length_c   1.000
_cell.angle_alpha   90.00
_cell.angle_beta   90.00
_cell.angle_gamma   90.00
#
_symmetry.space_group_name_H-M   'P 1'
#
loop_
_entity.id
_entity.type
_entity.pdbx_description
1 polymer ?
#
loop_
_entity_poly.entity_id
_entity_poly.type
_entity_poly.pdbx_seq_one_letter_code
_entity_poly.pdbx_strand_id
1 'polypeptide(L)'
;MEINKKELKKISRRFRTLASNVMNAHFREQNDALIEFLDYVKSTVLIFDYVESLAYDIDGLELLLDKINSSYGNEALDLGTNSRKRTYLLYRAFDYIALNKLSTTNFGWYYANSKKYQDMAKAFGDRLIYPFVLEIEEYIKDIATDMGFDNDSSYNITINSSGVQVNIAEHGSTVNAKQENSINSEEFSRAIKKVEDAIEAVENNESKSVLKQNLEVVKNEIQAAQPKKTILTSAFNSMKFIATSVALTPDLTEGIKLLASAIGISI
;
A
#
# COMPACT_ATOMS: atom_id res chain seq x y z
N MET A 1 14.38 -0.87 33.29
CA MET A 1 14.94 -2.02 32.55
C MET A 1 15.91 -1.47 31.53
N GLU A 2 17.21 -1.81 31.58
CA GLU A 2 18.15 -1.37 30.53
C GLU A 2 17.93 -2.24 29.30
N ILE A 3 17.31 -1.66 28.28
CA ILE A 3 17.12 -2.30 26.98
C ILE A 3 18.40 -2.11 26.18
N ASN A 4 18.95 -3.20 25.61
CA ASN A 4 20.11 -3.11 24.73
C ASN A 4 19.69 -3.01 23.24
N LYS A 5 20.64 -2.60 22.36
CA LYS A 5 20.41 -2.44 20.91
C LYS A 5 19.77 -3.67 20.24
N LYS A 6 20.18 -4.87 20.64
CA LYS A 6 19.68 -6.12 20.04
C LYS A 6 18.22 -6.37 20.43
N GLU A 7 17.85 -6.07 21.66
CA GLU A 7 16.48 -6.20 22.16
C GLU A 7 15.56 -5.16 21.50
N LEU A 8 16.01 -3.89 21.42
CA LEU A 8 15.23 -2.85 20.75
C LEU A 8 14.97 -3.19 19.28
N LYS A 9 15.97 -3.70 18.55
CA LYS A 9 15.80 -4.17 17.18
C LYS A 9 14.82 -5.35 17.07
N LYS A 10 14.81 -6.28 18.03
CA LYS A 10 13.85 -7.40 18.06
C LYS A 10 12.42 -6.91 18.29
N ILE A 11 12.25 -6.00 19.28
CA ILE A 11 10.94 -5.40 19.60
C ILE A 11 10.39 -4.70 18.35
N SER A 12 11.15 -3.77 17.77
CA SER A 12 10.76 -3.03 16.57
C SER A 12 10.39 -3.95 15.41
N ARG A 13 11.20 -4.97 15.13
CA ARG A 13 10.91 -5.91 14.04
C ARG A 13 9.63 -6.71 14.27
N ARG A 14 9.42 -7.25 15.49
CA ARG A 14 8.22 -8.05 15.80
C ARG A 14 6.97 -7.19 15.77
N PHE A 15 7.04 -5.98 16.34
CA PHE A 15 5.95 -5.02 16.30
C PHE A 15 5.49 -4.74 14.86
N ARG A 16 6.44 -4.40 13.96
CA ARG A 16 6.14 -4.17 12.54
C ARG A 16 5.56 -5.38 11.84
N THR A 17 6.09 -6.56 12.11
CA THR A 17 5.58 -7.79 11.51
C THR A 17 4.12 -8.01 11.89
N LEU A 18 3.77 -7.87 13.17
CA LEU A 18 2.40 -8.07 13.63
C LEU A 18 1.46 -6.96 13.13
N ALA A 19 1.91 -5.70 13.13
CA ALA A 19 1.16 -4.60 12.51
C ALA A 19 0.87 -4.86 11.02
N SER A 20 1.88 -5.31 10.27
CA SER A 20 1.73 -5.69 8.87
C SER A 20 0.74 -6.84 8.68
N ASN A 21 0.74 -7.82 9.58
CA ASN A 21 -0.24 -8.92 9.54
C ASN A 21 -1.67 -8.39 9.65
N VAL A 22 -1.95 -7.46 10.59
CA VAL A 22 -3.27 -6.85 10.72
C VAL A 22 -3.65 -6.08 9.45
N MET A 23 -2.72 -5.26 8.93
CA MET A 23 -2.99 -4.39 7.78
C MET A 23 -3.25 -5.16 6.48
N ASN A 24 -2.63 -6.34 6.33
CA ASN A 24 -2.72 -7.15 5.11
C ASN A 24 -3.59 -8.40 5.26
N ALA A 25 -4.22 -8.60 6.42
CA ALA A 25 -5.06 -9.75 6.66
C ALA A 25 -6.28 -9.79 5.73
N HIS A 26 -6.72 -10.99 5.40
CA HIS A 26 -8.04 -11.18 4.82
C HIS A 26 -9.10 -10.74 5.85
N PHE A 27 -10.22 -10.15 5.39
CA PHE A 27 -11.24 -9.57 6.29
C PHE A 27 -11.77 -10.56 7.35
N ARG A 28 -11.73 -11.87 7.11
CA ARG A 28 -12.16 -12.91 8.06
C ARG A 28 -11.13 -13.18 9.15
N GLU A 29 -9.87 -12.86 8.92
CA GLU A 29 -8.72 -13.15 9.77
C GLU A 29 -8.19 -11.91 10.48
N GLN A 30 -8.67 -10.73 10.08
CA GLN A 30 -8.13 -9.46 10.58
C GLN A 30 -8.37 -9.26 12.07
N ASN A 31 -9.50 -9.75 12.62
CA ASN A 31 -9.75 -9.70 14.05
C ASN A 31 -8.74 -10.54 14.84
N ASP A 32 -8.43 -11.75 14.39
CA ASP A 32 -7.47 -12.61 15.06
C ASP A 32 -6.06 -12.00 15.00
N ALA A 33 -5.69 -11.45 13.85
CA ALA A 33 -4.43 -10.70 13.69
C ALA A 33 -4.37 -9.46 14.60
N LEU A 34 -5.48 -8.75 14.81
CA LEU A 34 -5.57 -7.62 15.73
C LEU A 34 -5.36 -8.06 17.18
N ILE A 35 -5.96 -9.17 17.58
CA ILE A 35 -5.78 -9.73 18.93
C ILE A 35 -4.31 -10.08 19.16
N GLU A 36 -3.67 -10.83 18.23
CA GLU A 36 -2.25 -11.17 18.35
C GLU A 36 -1.36 -9.91 18.43
N PHE A 37 -1.67 -8.89 17.66
CA PHE A 37 -0.95 -7.62 17.69
C PHE A 37 -1.09 -6.92 19.04
N LEU A 38 -2.31 -6.83 19.59
CA LEU A 38 -2.58 -6.21 20.89
C LEU A 38 -1.94 -6.98 22.05
N ASP A 39 -1.96 -8.30 22.02
CA ASP A 39 -1.29 -9.13 23.01
C ASP A 39 0.21 -8.84 23.04
N TYR A 40 0.82 -8.64 21.87
CA TYR A 40 2.21 -8.23 21.79
C TYR A 40 2.44 -6.82 22.33
N VAL A 41 1.59 -5.85 21.98
CA VAL A 41 1.65 -4.48 22.52
C VAL A 41 1.59 -4.50 24.04
N LYS A 42 0.63 -5.23 24.62
CA LYS A 42 0.42 -5.34 26.08
C LYS A 42 1.55 -6.07 26.81
N SER A 43 2.14 -7.10 26.17
CA SER A 43 3.22 -7.88 26.76
C SER A 43 4.60 -7.23 26.62
N THR A 44 4.75 -6.24 25.74
CA THR A 44 6.01 -5.52 25.53
C THR A 44 6.05 -4.29 26.40
N VAL A 45 6.67 -4.38 27.56
CA VAL A 45 6.72 -3.31 28.60
C VAL A 45 7.08 -1.95 28.00
N LEU A 46 8.09 -1.89 27.11
CA LEU A 46 8.51 -0.65 26.46
C LEU A 46 7.37 0.06 25.71
N ILE A 47 6.59 -0.70 24.95
CA ILE A 47 5.47 -0.16 24.15
C ILE A 47 4.28 0.12 25.04
N PHE A 48 3.97 -0.80 25.95
CA PHE A 48 2.81 -0.67 26.83
C PHE A 48 2.93 0.53 27.75
N ASP A 49 4.09 0.70 28.43
CA ASP A 49 4.34 1.85 29.30
C ASP A 49 4.24 3.18 28.54
N TYR A 50 4.74 3.22 27.30
CA TYR A 50 4.59 4.41 26.47
C TYR A 50 3.12 4.70 26.19
N VAL A 51 2.36 3.72 25.70
CA VAL A 51 0.92 3.90 25.39
C VAL A 51 0.16 4.35 26.64
N GLU A 52 0.40 3.73 27.78
CA GLU A 52 -0.25 4.11 29.06
C GLU A 52 0.21 5.50 29.54
N SER A 53 1.42 5.94 29.22
CA SER A 53 1.87 7.30 29.53
C SER A 53 1.10 8.38 28.77
N LEU A 54 0.42 8.01 27.68
CA LEU A 54 -0.43 8.90 26.87
C LEU A 54 -1.89 8.94 27.38
N ALA A 55 -2.19 8.23 28.46
CA ALA A 55 -3.56 8.07 28.97
C ALA A 55 -4.23 9.41 29.27
N TYR A 56 -5.46 9.53 28.84
CA TYR A 56 -6.36 10.64 29.18
C TYR A 56 -7.80 10.12 29.27
N ASP A 57 -8.67 10.87 29.91
CA ASP A 57 -10.07 10.48 30.01
C ASP A 57 -10.79 10.63 28.69
N ILE A 58 -11.47 9.54 28.24
CA ILE A 58 -12.22 9.48 26.98
C ILE A 58 -13.67 9.13 27.33
N ASP A 59 -14.45 10.16 27.64
CA ASP A 59 -15.85 9.99 27.96
C ASP A 59 -16.64 9.36 26.82
N GLY A 60 -17.44 8.34 27.15
CA GLY A 60 -18.39 7.73 26.22
C GLY A 60 -17.78 6.96 25.03
N LEU A 61 -16.49 6.60 25.08
CA LEU A 61 -15.83 5.88 23.99
C LEU A 61 -16.56 4.59 23.62
N GLU A 62 -16.95 3.78 24.58
CA GLU A 62 -17.62 2.49 24.34
C GLU A 62 -18.95 2.69 23.61
N LEU A 63 -19.77 3.65 24.05
CA LEU A 63 -21.03 4.00 23.37
C LEU A 63 -20.80 4.48 21.94
N LEU A 64 -19.73 5.26 21.71
CA LEU A 64 -19.36 5.69 20.37
C LEU A 64 -18.94 4.49 19.50
N LEU A 65 -18.15 3.57 20.02
CA LEU A 65 -17.71 2.40 19.30
C LEU A 65 -18.89 1.46 18.95
N ASP A 66 -19.84 1.27 19.85
CA ASP A 66 -21.07 0.53 19.58
C ASP A 66 -21.91 1.19 18.49
N LYS A 67 -22.02 2.53 18.53
CA LYS A 67 -22.70 3.30 17.50
C LYS A 67 -22.01 3.14 16.14
N ILE A 68 -20.68 3.24 16.08
CA ILE A 68 -19.92 3.01 14.85
C ILE A 68 -20.15 1.60 14.32
N ASN A 69 -20.03 0.58 15.19
CA ASN A 69 -20.20 -0.83 14.83
C ASN A 69 -21.58 -1.11 14.21
N SER A 70 -22.63 -0.41 14.62
CA SER A 70 -24.00 -0.57 14.13
C SER A 70 -24.41 0.47 13.05
N SER A 71 -23.53 1.39 12.68
CA SER A 71 -23.86 2.52 11.81
C SER A 71 -23.93 2.20 10.32
N TYR A 72 -23.50 1.01 9.90
CA TYR A 72 -23.37 0.64 8.49
C TYR A 72 -22.51 1.64 7.67
N GLY A 73 -21.42 2.12 8.26
CA GLY A 73 -20.49 3.03 7.62
C GLY A 73 -20.90 4.50 7.59
N ASN A 74 -21.93 4.89 8.38
CA ASN A 74 -22.33 6.29 8.48
C ASN A 74 -21.61 7.07 9.58
N GLU A 75 -20.91 6.39 10.49
CA GLU A 75 -20.19 6.99 11.60
C GLU A 75 -18.72 6.56 11.56
N ALA A 76 -17.83 7.43 12.03
CA ALA A 76 -16.41 7.16 12.12
C ALA A 76 -15.84 7.67 13.44
N LEU A 77 -14.70 7.14 13.84
CA LEU A 77 -13.95 7.62 14.97
C LEU A 77 -13.25 8.94 14.59
N ASP A 78 -13.53 10.00 15.36
CA ASP A 78 -12.78 11.25 15.23
C ASP A 78 -11.38 11.09 15.85
N LEU A 79 -10.38 11.08 15.01
CA LEU A 79 -8.99 10.88 15.39
C LEU A 79 -8.30 12.17 15.88
N GLY A 80 -8.94 13.32 15.74
CA GLY A 80 -8.37 14.61 16.09
C GLY A 80 -7.04 14.91 15.38
N THR A 81 -6.36 15.97 15.81
CA THR A 81 -5.08 16.42 15.23
C THR A 81 -3.85 16.06 16.07
N ASN A 82 -4.04 15.73 17.35
CA ASN A 82 -2.94 15.41 18.26
C ASN A 82 -2.57 13.92 18.15
N SER A 83 -1.36 13.61 17.69
CA SER A 83 -0.89 12.24 17.47
C SER A 83 -0.91 11.39 18.75
N ARG A 84 -0.43 11.93 19.86
CA ARG A 84 -0.38 11.21 21.14
C ARG A 84 -1.77 10.86 21.68
N LYS A 85 -2.71 11.83 21.68
CA LYS A 85 -4.10 11.55 22.07
C LYS A 85 -4.75 10.52 21.14
N ARG A 86 -4.52 10.66 19.83
CA ARG A 86 -4.99 9.69 18.82
C ARG A 86 -4.47 8.29 19.10
N THR A 87 -3.21 8.14 19.45
CA THR A 87 -2.59 6.84 19.74
C THR A 87 -3.27 6.16 20.93
N TYR A 88 -3.51 6.86 22.03
CA TYR A 88 -4.22 6.29 23.16
C TYR A 88 -5.68 5.95 22.81
N LEU A 89 -6.38 6.86 22.11
CA LEU A 89 -7.74 6.60 21.61
C LEU A 89 -7.81 5.34 20.76
N LEU A 90 -6.88 5.18 19.80
CA LEU A 90 -6.83 4.01 18.94
C LEU A 90 -6.53 2.72 19.73
N TYR A 91 -5.58 2.76 20.66
CA TYR A 91 -5.30 1.63 21.54
C TYR A 91 -6.57 1.17 22.28
N ARG A 92 -7.30 2.12 22.92
CA ARG A 92 -8.54 1.82 23.66
C ARG A 92 -9.64 1.30 22.73
N ALA A 93 -9.74 1.86 21.52
CA ALA A 93 -10.69 1.38 20.53
C ALA A 93 -10.36 -0.06 20.05
N PHE A 94 -9.10 -0.35 19.77
CA PHE A 94 -8.67 -1.69 19.40
C PHE A 94 -8.90 -2.71 20.50
N ASP A 95 -8.60 -2.34 21.75
CA ASP A 95 -8.84 -3.18 22.90
C ASP A 95 -10.32 -3.52 23.06
N TYR A 96 -11.19 -2.52 22.94
CA TYR A 96 -12.64 -2.74 22.95
C TYR A 96 -13.13 -3.62 21.81
N ILE A 97 -12.65 -3.39 20.58
CA ILE A 97 -12.99 -4.21 19.40
C ILE A 97 -12.59 -5.67 19.62
N ALA A 98 -11.36 -5.89 20.13
CA ALA A 98 -10.84 -7.23 20.38
C ALA A 98 -11.60 -7.96 21.50
N LEU A 99 -11.82 -7.31 22.64
CA LEU A 99 -12.53 -7.86 23.81
C LEU A 99 -13.97 -8.23 23.48
N ASN A 100 -14.68 -7.41 22.73
CA ASN A 100 -16.07 -7.64 22.35
C ASN A 100 -16.23 -8.41 21.03
N LYS A 101 -15.11 -8.84 20.42
CA LYS A 101 -15.08 -9.58 19.13
C LYS A 101 -15.86 -8.86 18.02
N LEU A 102 -15.79 -7.53 17.98
CA LEU A 102 -16.45 -6.73 16.97
C LEU A 102 -15.69 -6.84 15.65
N SER A 103 -16.41 -6.76 14.52
CA SER A 103 -15.76 -6.86 13.22
C SER A 103 -14.99 -5.59 12.87
N THR A 104 -13.69 -5.72 12.60
CA THR A 104 -12.84 -4.59 12.13
C THR A 104 -13.40 -3.93 10.86
N THR A 105 -14.10 -4.70 10.01
CA THR A 105 -14.72 -4.17 8.79
C THR A 105 -15.74 -3.08 9.07
N ASN A 106 -16.50 -3.17 10.17
CA ASN A 106 -17.49 -2.16 10.54
C ASN A 106 -16.84 -0.81 10.84
N PHE A 107 -15.65 -0.81 11.42
CA PHE A 107 -14.86 0.39 11.74
C PHE A 107 -14.11 0.95 10.53
N GLY A 108 -13.78 0.10 9.55
CA GLY A 108 -13.17 0.52 8.28
C GLY A 108 -14.19 0.99 7.23
N TRP A 109 -15.46 0.67 7.40
CA TRP A 109 -16.50 0.87 6.37
C TRP A 109 -16.65 2.33 5.95
N TYR A 110 -16.72 3.26 6.89
CA TYR A 110 -16.79 4.69 6.60
C TYR A 110 -15.68 5.16 5.64
N TYR A 111 -14.49 4.63 5.79
CA TYR A 111 -13.31 5.03 5.03
C TYR A 111 -13.13 4.31 3.70
N ALA A 112 -13.81 3.18 3.51
CA ALA A 112 -13.57 2.28 2.39
C ALA A 112 -14.13 2.81 1.06
N ASN A 113 -15.15 3.67 1.09
CA ASN A 113 -15.92 4.07 -0.12
C ASN A 113 -16.32 2.86 -0.98
N SER A 114 -16.61 1.72 -0.35
CA SER A 114 -16.90 0.43 -0.98
C SER A 114 -17.79 -0.42 -0.08
N LYS A 115 -18.54 -1.35 -0.68
CA LYS A 115 -19.34 -2.35 0.03
C LYS A 115 -18.65 -3.72 0.15
N LYS A 116 -17.40 -3.82 -0.30
CA LYS A 116 -16.63 -5.07 -0.21
C LYS A 116 -15.93 -5.15 1.14
N TYR A 117 -16.11 -6.25 1.84
CA TYR A 117 -15.49 -6.47 3.17
C TYR A 117 -13.97 -6.35 3.14
N GLN A 118 -13.32 -6.79 2.07
CA GLN A 118 -11.86 -6.67 1.97
C GLN A 118 -11.39 -5.21 1.84
N ASP A 119 -12.15 -4.36 1.14
CA ASP A 119 -11.84 -2.94 1.04
C ASP A 119 -12.05 -2.24 2.40
N MET A 120 -13.06 -2.66 3.16
CA MET A 120 -13.31 -2.17 4.52
C MET A 120 -12.19 -2.60 5.47
N ALA A 121 -11.74 -3.86 5.41
CA ALA A 121 -10.62 -4.36 6.18
C ALA A 121 -9.32 -3.61 5.85
N LYS A 122 -9.08 -3.36 4.56
CA LYS A 122 -7.94 -2.54 4.13
C LYS A 122 -8.04 -1.12 4.68
N ALA A 123 -9.21 -0.49 4.61
CA ALA A 123 -9.42 0.85 5.13
C ALA A 123 -9.24 0.93 6.66
N PHE A 124 -9.63 -0.11 7.41
CA PHE A 124 -9.31 -0.23 8.84
C PHE A 124 -7.80 -0.21 9.08
N GLY A 125 -7.05 -1.01 8.32
CA GLY A 125 -5.60 -1.03 8.37
C GLY A 125 -4.98 0.34 8.08
N ASP A 126 -5.34 0.94 6.95
CA ASP A 126 -4.75 2.19 6.45
C ASP A 126 -5.12 3.40 7.32
N ARG A 127 -6.31 3.44 7.90
CA ARG A 127 -6.85 4.62 8.59
C ARG A 127 -6.76 4.57 10.12
N LEU A 128 -6.74 3.38 10.69
CA LEU A 128 -6.73 3.21 12.14
C LEU A 128 -5.43 2.53 12.62
N ILE A 129 -5.03 1.41 12.04
CA ILE A 129 -3.81 0.71 12.46
C ILE A 129 -2.55 1.52 12.11
N TYR A 130 -2.45 2.01 10.88
CA TYR A 130 -1.25 2.70 10.40
C TYR A 130 -0.85 3.93 11.23
N PRO A 131 -1.77 4.88 11.60
CA PRO A 131 -1.43 6.01 12.45
C PRO A 131 -0.94 5.60 13.85
N PHE A 132 -1.49 4.52 14.43
CA PHE A 132 -1.02 3.97 15.70
C PHE A 132 0.41 3.43 15.58
N VAL A 133 0.67 2.69 14.51
CA VAL A 133 1.99 2.09 14.23
C VAL A 133 3.05 3.16 14.06
N LEU A 134 2.75 4.23 13.30
CA LEU A 134 3.69 5.34 13.09
C LEU A 134 4.16 5.97 14.39
N GLU A 135 3.25 6.30 15.31
CA GLU A 135 3.60 6.94 16.58
C GLU A 135 4.47 6.03 17.47
N ILE A 136 4.14 4.74 17.52
CA ILE A 136 4.97 3.78 18.29
C ILE A 136 6.37 3.61 17.63
N GLU A 137 6.44 3.62 16.31
CA GLU A 137 7.73 3.54 15.61
C GLU A 137 8.58 4.78 15.83
N GLU A 138 7.98 5.98 15.85
CA GLU A 138 8.69 7.21 16.20
C GLU A 138 9.25 7.12 17.63
N TYR A 139 8.44 6.70 18.60
CA TYR A 139 8.91 6.50 19.98
C TYR A 139 10.08 5.51 20.08
N ILE A 140 10.02 4.37 19.35
CA ILE A 140 11.11 3.40 19.33
C ILE A 140 12.39 3.99 18.70
N LYS A 141 12.25 4.84 17.69
CA LYS A 141 13.37 5.54 17.06
C LYS A 141 14.01 6.56 18.00
N ASP A 142 13.18 7.33 18.72
CA ASP A 142 13.68 8.30 19.70
C ASP A 142 14.55 7.60 20.74
N ILE A 143 14.10 6.45 21.26
CA ILE A 143 14.91 5.64 22.18
C ILE A 143 16.21 5.18 21.53
N ALA A 144 16.17 4.74 20.27
CA ALA A 144 17.38 4.32 19.56
C ALA A 144 18.37 5.48 19.41
N THR A 145 17.88 6.69 19.14
CA THR A 145 18.64 7.93 19.04
C THR A 145 19.29 8.27 20.39
N ASP A 146 18.50 8.29 21.48
CA ASP A 146 18.98 8.57 22.84
C ASP A 146 20.06 7.57 23.30
N MET A 147 19.98 6.33 22.80
CA MET A 147 20.99 5.29 23.04
C MET A 147 22.21 5.39 22.12
N GLY A 148 22.29 6.37 21.21
CA GLY A 148 23.38 6.55 20.26
C GLY A 148 23.42 5.50 19.14
N PHE A 149 22.26 4.91 18.78
CA PHE A 149 22.17 3.85 17.77
C PHE A 149 21.79 4.37 16.37
N ASP A 150 21.85 5.67 16.12
CA ASP A 150 21.39 6.35 14.91
C ASP A 150 22.06 5.89 13.61
N ASN A 151 23.21 5.26 13.70
CA ASN A 151 24.05 5.00 12.53
C ASN A 151 23.75 3.71 11.75
N ASP A 152 22.73 2.91 12.17
CA ASP A 152 22.58 1.55 11.62
C ASP A 152 21.16 1.15 11.16
N SER A 153 20.22 2.05 11.02
CA SER A 153 18.85 1.62 10.68
C SER A 153 18.29 2.24 9.41
N SER A 154 18.67 1.66 8.27
CA SER A 154 17.80 1.73 7.09
C SER A 154 16.64 0.75 7.29
N TYR A 155 15.43 1.25 7.48
CA TYR A 155 14.24 0.41 7.63
C TYR A 155 13.51 0.33 6.29
N ASN A 156 13.46 -0.87 5.70
CA ASN A 156 12.61 -1.14 4.55
C ASN A 156 11.27 -1.70 5.04
N ILE A 157 10.21 -0.91 4.95
CA ILE A 157 8.83 -1.42 5.10
C ILE A 157 8.38 -1.86 3.71
N THR A 158 8.33 -3.17 3.47
CA THR A 158 7.80 -3.71 2.22
C THR A 158 6.29 -3.93 2.40
N ILE A 159 5.48 -3.06 1.79
CA ILE A 159 4.04 -3.29 1.66
C ILE A 159 3.84 -4.04 0.35
N ASN A 160 3.49 -5.32 0.43
CA ASN A 160 3.14 -6.12 -0.75
C ASN A 160 1.72 -5.82 -1.22
N SER A 161 1.53 -4.62 -1.79
CA SER A 161 0.39 -4.36 -2.64
C SER A 161 0.92 -3.81 -3.96
N SER A 162 0.41 -4.30 -5.08
CA SER A 162 0.80 -3.84 -6.40
C SER A 162 0.58 -2.31 -6.50
N GLY A 163 1.69 -1.54 -6.48
CA GLY A 163 1.70 -0.14 -6.85
C GLY A 163 1.86 0.90 -5.74
N VAL A 164 2.17 0.53 -4.47
CA VAL A 164 2.47 1.53 -3.43
C VAL A 164 3.82 1.22 -2.77
N GLN A 165 4.83 2.04 -3.05
CA GLN A 165 6.10 2.04 -2.36
C GLN A 165 6.12 3.24 -1.39
N VAL A 166 6.17 2.99 -0.07
CA VAL A 166 6.37 4.04 0.93
C VAL A 166 7.85 4.08 1.27
N ASN A 167 8.55 5.11 0.81
CA ASN A 167 9.93 5.39 1.20
C ASN A 167 9.91 6.38 2.37
N ILE A 168 10.41 5.96 3.53
CA ILE A 168 10.64 6.84 4.67
C ILE A 168 12.10 7.26 4.62
N ALA A 169 12.37 8.55 4.38
CA ALA A 169 13.70 9.13 4.42
C ALA A 169 13.94 9.74 5.80
N GLU A 170 15.02 9.38 6.47
CA GLU A 170 15.51 10.06 7.66
C GLU A 170 16.34 11.30 7.29
N HIS A 171 16.41 12.26 8.22
CA HIS A 171 17.21 13.49 8.07
C HIS A 171 18.68 13.16 7.75
N GLY A 172 19.11 13.53 6.55
CA GLY A 172 20.51 13.41 6.09
C GLY A 172 20.80 12.22 5.18
N SER A 173 19.87 11.32 4.91
CA SER A 173 20.06 10.23 3.96
C SER A 173 19.56 10.58 2.57
N THR A 174 20.43 10.42 1.59
CA THR A 174 20.06 10.51 0.17
C THR A 174 19.37 9.19 -0.19
N VAL A 175 18.06 9.21 -0.46
CA VAL A 175 17.37 8.04 -1.00
C VAL A 175 17.70 7.93 -2.48
N ASN A 176 18.67 7.09 -2.82
CA ASN A 176 18.83 6.61 -4.18
C ASN A 176 17.82 5.48 -4.41
N ALA A 177 16.57 5.83 -4.61
CA ALA A 177 15.56 4.89 -5.05
C ALA A 177 15.80 4.60 -6.54
N LYS A 178 16.60 3.59 -6.83
CA LYS A 178 16.65 2.98 -8.15
C LYS A 178 15.46 2.04 -8.24
N GLN A 179 14.36 2.51 -8.80
CA GLN A 179 13.29 1.63 -9.21
C GLN A 179 13.78 0.95 -10.49
N GLU A 180 14.42 -0.19 -10.36
CA GLU A 180 14.59 -1.08 -11.47
C GLU A 180 13.23 -1.76 -11.68
N ASN A 181 12.38 -1.15 -12.48
CA ASN A 181 11.40 -1.88 -13.22
C ASN A 181 12.20 -2.77 -14.19
N SER A 182 12.58 -3.95 -13.73
CA SER A 182 13.05 -4.99 -14.65
C SER A 182 11.82 -5.41 -15.46
N ILE A 183 11.57 -4.65 -16.54
CA ILE A 183 10.77 -5.16 -17.65
C ILE A 183 11.44 -6.47 -18.00
N ASN A 184 10.72 -7.59 -17.80
CA ASN A 184 11.26 -8.88 -18.19
C ASN A 184 11.58 -8.76 -19.68
N SER A 185 12.87 -8.58 -19.99
CA SER A 185 13.33 -8.20 -21.33
C SER A 185 12.89 -9.21 -22.39
N GLU A 186 12.70 -10.46 -22.01
CA GLU A 186 12.21 -11.52 -22.89
C GLU A 186 10.70 -11.44 -23.13
N GLU A 187 9.88 -11.19 -22.11
CA GLU A 187 8.43 -11.01 -22.27
C GLU A 187 8.11 -9.76 -23.06
N PHE A 188 8.82 -8.68 -22.79
CA PHE A 188 8.68 -7.43 -23.52
C PHE A 188 9.07 -7.60 -25.00
N SER A 189 10.20 -8.24 -25.28
CA SER A 189 10.65 -8.49 -26.64
C SER A 189 9.68 -9.40 -27.43
N ARG A 190 9.12 -10.42 -26.76
CA ARG A 190 8.08 -11.28 -27.34
C ARG A 190 6.79 -10.50 -27.63
N ALA A 191 6.36 -9.64 -26.71
CA ALA A 191 5.17 -8.81 -26.90
C ALA A 191 5.35 -7.81 -28.05
N ILE A 192 6.51 -7.13 -28.14
CA ILE A 192 6.83 -6.26 -29.28
C ILE A 192 6.73 -7.03 -30.59
N LYS A 193 7.39 -8.17 -30.68
CA LYS A 193 7.40 -8.99 -31.93
C LYS A 193 5.98 -9.40 -32.33
N LYS A 194 5.15 -9.83 -31.37
CA LYS A 194 3.75 -10.19 -31.65
C LYS A 194 2.95 -8.98 -32.19
N VAL A 195 3.19 -7.77 -31.69
CA VAL A 195 2.55 -6.56 -32.19
C VAL A 195 3.09 -6.20 -33.59
N GLU A 196 4.39 -6.30 -33.82
CA GLU A 196 5.01 -6.05 -35.13
C GLU A 196 4.45 -6.99 -36.20
N ASP A 197 4.42 -8.28 -35.92
CA ASP A 197 3.90 -9.31 -36.87
C ASP A 197 2.42 -9.05 -37.17
N ALA A 198 1.62 -8.67 -36.15
CA ALA A 198 0.22 -8.34 -36.33
C ALA A 198 0.01 -7.03 -37.12
N ILE A 199 0.87 -6.02 -36.96
CA ILE A 199 0.84 -4.78 -37.73
C ILE A 199 1.19 -5.08 -39.23
N GLU A 200 2.11 -5.99 -39.48
CA GLU A 200 2.46 -6.35 -40.88
C GLU A 200 1.29 -7.00 -41.63
N ALA A 201 0.41 -7.69 -40.93
CA ALA A 201 -0.80 -8.30 -41.49
C ALA A 201 -1.95 -7.27 -41.77
N VAL A 202 -1.80 -6.01 -41.37
CA VAL A 202 -2.80 -4.97 -41.64
C VAL A 202 -2.77 -4.58 -43.13
N GLU A 203 -3.90 -4.74 -43.81
CA GLU A 203 -4.04 -4.42 -45.23
C GLU A 203 -4.11 -2.91 -45.52
N ASN A 204 -4.72 -2.14 -44.61
CA ASN A 204 -4.87 -0.69 -44.77
C ASN A 204 -3.54 0.02 -44.46
N ASN A 205 -2.93 0.59 -45.49
CA ASN A 205 -1.59 1.22 -45.43
C ASN A 205 -1.56 2.44 -44.48
N GLU A 206 -2.62 3.20 -44.38
CA GLU A 206 -2.71 4.38 -43.51
C GLU A 206 -2.75 3.92 -42.03
N SER A 207 -3.62 2.98 -41.71
CA SER A 207 -3.71 2.37 -40.36
C SER A 207 -2.41 1.69 -39.98
N LYS A 208 -1.77 0.96 -40.89
CA LYS A 208 -0.47 0.30 -40.71
C LYS A 208 0.63 1.31 -40.37
N SER A 209 0.66 2.43 -41.05
CA SER A 209 1.64 3.50 -40.85
C SER A 209 1.49 4.11 -39.47
N VAL A 210 0.25 4.43 -39.05
CA VAL A 210 -0.02 5.04 -37.73
C VAL A 210 0.27 4.05 -36.60
N LEU A 211 -0.03 2.76 -36.75
CA LEU A 211 0.30 1.72 -35.79
C LEU A 211 1.82 1.58 -35.61
N LYS A 212 2.59 1.59 -36.71
CA LYS A 212 4.06 1.56 -36.65
C LYS A 212 4.63 2.77 -35.92
N GLN A 213 4.13 3.98 -36.23
CA GLN A 213 4.56 5.20 -35.55
C GLN A 213 4.31 5.15 -34.04
N ASN A 214 3.12 4.71 -33.61
CA ASN A 214 2.81 4.60 -32.19
C ASN A 214 3.65 3.50 -31.51
N LEU A 215 3.94 2.39 -32.16
CA LEU A 215 4.83 1.36 -31.62
C LEU A 215 6.26 1.89 -31.43
N GLU A 216 6.77 2.68 -32.39
CA GLU A 216 8.08 3.34 -32.25
C GLU A 216 8.10 4.36 -31.10
N VAL A 217 7.01 5.11 -30.90
CA VAL A 217 6.87 6.00 -29.72
C VAL A 217 6.97 5.19 -28.44
N VAL A 218 6.29 4.04 -28.34
CA VAL A 218 6.38 3.15 -27.17
C VAL A 218 7.81 2.65 -26.96
N LYS A 219 8.49 2.16 -28.00
CA LYS A 219 9.87 1.65 -27.92
C LYS A 219 10.84 2.73 -27.44
N ASN A 220 10.75 3.92 -28.03
CA ASN A 220 11.64 5.04 -27.70
C ASN A 220 11.40 5.57 -26.28
N GLU A 221 10.13 5.69 -25.87
CA GLU A 221 9.79 6.19 -24.54
C GLU A 221 10.22 5.24 -23.43
N ILE A 222 10.17 3.92 -23.67
CA ILE A 222 10.64 2.92 -22.70
C ILE A 222 12.16 2.96 -22.52
N GLN A 223 12.90 3.31 -23.57
CA GLN A 223 14.37 3.45 -23.53
C GLN A 223 14.81 4.80 -22.96
N ALA A 224 13.89 5.74 -22.76
CA ALA A 224 14.20 7.05 -22.20
C ALA A 224 14.67 6.95 -20.74
N ALA A 225 15.58 7.83 -20.33
CA ALA A 225 16.08 7.87 -18.95
C ALA A 225 14.97 8.09 -17.90
N GLN A 226 13.85 8.70 -18.29
CA GLN A 226 12.65 8.92 -17.49
C GLN A 226 11.40 8.72 -18.34
N PRO A 227 10.89 7.48 -18.47
CA PRO A 227 9.70 7.18 -19.27
C PRO A 227 8.45 7.92 -18.76
N LYS A 228 7.76 8.61 -19.64
CA LYS A 228 6.53 9.37 -19.31
C LYS A 228 5.30 8.51 -19.56
N LYS A 229 4.64 8.12 -18.48
CA LYS A 229 3.41 7.30 -18.53
C LYS A 229 2.31 7.89 -19.42
N THR A 230 2.18 9.22 -19.47
CA THR A 230 1.20 9.91 -20.31
C THR A 230 1.43 9.68 -21.81
N ILE A 231 2.68 9.70 -22.26
CA ILE A 231 3.05 9.45 -23.67
C ILE A 231 2.75 8.00 -24.02
N LEU A 232 3.16 7.06 -23.17
CA LEU A 232 2.89 5.63 -23.36
C LEU A 232 1.39 5.33 -23.42
N THR A 233 0.61 5.86 -22.45
CA THR A 233 -0.86 5.69 -22.43
C THR A 233 -1.51 6.25 -23.69
N SER A 234 -1.08 7.42 -24.18
CA SER A 234 -1.60 8.03 -25.40
C SER A 234 -1.31 7.15 -26.63
N ALA A 235 -0.08 6.66 -26.77
CA ALA A 235 0.31 5.78 -27.87
C ALA A 235 -0.50 4.48 -27.86
N PHE A 236 -0.67 3.83 -26.70
CA PHE A 236 -1.47 2.61 -26.57
C PHE A 236 -2.95 2.84 -26.88
N ASN A 237 -3.54 3.92 -26.40
CA ASN A 237 -4.94 4.24 -26.70
C ASN A 237 -5.15 4.49 -28.20
N SER A 238 -4.19 5.15 -28.87
CA SER A 238 -4.21 5.35 -30.32
C SER A 238 -4.15 4.01 -31.06
N MET A 239 -3.22 3.12 -30.69
CA MET A 239 -3.11 1.79 -31.27
C MET A 239 -4.38 0.96 -31.06
N LYS A 240 -4.94 0.98 -29.86
CA LYS A 240 -6.19 0.28 -29.50
C LYS A 240 -7.37 0.80 -30.31
N PHE A 241 -7.50 2.11 -30.46
CA PHE A 241 -8.57 2.73 -31.26
C PHE A 241 -8.50 2.26 -32.71
N ILE A 242 -7.32 2.26 -33.32
CA ILE A 242 -7.14 1.78 -34.70
C ILE A 242 -7.46 0.29 -34.78
N ALA A 243 -6.96 -0.54 -33.86
CA ALA A 243 -7.21 -1.97 -33.83
C ALA A 243 -8.72 -2.30 -33.75
N THR A 244 -9.50 -1.49 -33.02
CA THR A 244 -10.95 -1.68 -32.87
C THR A 244 -11.75 -1.12 -34.04
N SER A 245 -11.25 -0.05 -34.68
CA SER A 245 -11.99 0.66 -35.77
C SER A 245 -11.93 -0.06 -37.12
N VAL A 246 -10.91 -0.88 -37.37
CA VAL A 246 -10.66 -1.48 -38.67
C VAL A 246 -10.98 -2.99 -38.70
N ALA A 247 -11.71 -3.52 -37.75
CA ALA A 247 -12.02 -4.96 -37.59
C ALA A 247 -10.76 -5.85 -37.73
N LEU A 248 -9.65 -5.36 -37.21
CA LEU A 248 -8.34 -6.01 -37.26
C LEU A 248 -8.26 -7.21 -36.34
N THR A 249 -7.46 -8.15 -36.71
CA THR A 249 -7.32 -9.48 -36.13
C THR A 249 -7.28 -9.44 -34.57
N PRO A 250 -7.90 -10.44 -33.92
CA PRO A 250 -7.82 -10.59 -32.45
C PRO A 250 -6.37 -10.50 -31.91
N ASP A 251 -5.40 -10.94 -32.72
CA ASP A 251 -3.98 -10.97 -32.38
C ASP A 251 -3.37 -9.57 -32.15
N LEU A 252 -3.76 -8.54 -32.90
CA LEU A 252 -3.26 -7.18 -32.70
C LEU A 252 -3.77 -6.60 -31.38
N THR A 253 -5.07 -6.75 -31.11
CA THR A 253 -5.66 -6.26 -29.86
C THR A 253 -5.06 -6.95 -28.63
N GLU A 254 -4.85 -8.27 -28.72
CA GLU A 254 -4.21 -9.05 -27.67
C GLU A 254 -2.74 -8.66 -27.49
N GLY A 255 -2.00 -8.50 -28.58
CA GLY A 255 -0.60 -8.08 -28.57
C GLY A 255 -0.42 -6.70 -27.91
N ILE A 256 -1.27 -5.73 -28.24
CA ILE A 256 -1.27 -4.40 -27.63
C ILE A 256 -1.54 -4.48 -26.10
N LYS A 257 -2.51 -5.30 -25.66
CA LYS A 257 -2.79 -5.52 -24.24
C LYS A 257 -1.63 -6.17 -23.51
N LEU A 258 -1.01 -7.20 -24.11
CA LEU A 258 0.16 -7.87 -23.54
C LEU A 258 1.33 -6.91 -23.40
N LEU A 259 1.60 -6.10 -24.43
CA LEU A 259 2.67 -5.11 -24.41
C LEU A 259 2.44 -4.02 -23.34
N ALA A 260 1.20 -3.52 -23.22
CA ALA A 260 0.85 -2.54 -22.20
C ALA A 260 1.00 -3.13 -20.79
N SER A 261 0.54 -4.37 -20.59
CA SER A 261 0.65 -5.09 -19.30
C SER A 261 2.10 -5.32 -18.90
N ALA A 262 2.97 -5.70 -19.85
CA ALA A 262 4.39 -5.94 -19.61
C ALA A 262 5.15 -4.71 -19.08
N ILE A 263 4.62 -3.49 -19.30
CA ILE A 263 5.18 -2.23 -18.82
C ILE A 263 4.32 -1.54 -17.75
N GLY A 264 3.32 -2.27 -17.20
CA GLY A 264 2.48 -1.78 -16.10
C GLY A 264 1.47 -0.69 -16.50
N ILE A 265 1.03 -0.65 -17.76
CA ILE A 265 0.00 0.27 -18.26
C ILE A 265 -1.32 -0.49 -18.45
N SER A 266 -2.37 0.03 -17.81
CA SER A 266 -3.75 -0.43 -18.01
C SER A 266 -4.39 0.35 -19.15
N ILE A 267 -4.89 -0.35 -20.21
CA ILE A 267 -5.54 0.23 -21.39
C ILE A 267 -6.91 -0.40 -21.66
#